data_571800ec447635daa5be1a08f8955304
#
_entry.id   571800ec447635daa5be1a08f8955304
#
_cell.length_a   1.000
_cell.length_b   1.000
_cell.length_c   1.000
_cell.angle_alpha   90.00
_cell.angle_beta   90.00
_cell.angle_gamma   90.00
#
_symmetry.space_group_name_H-M   'P 1'
#
loop_
_entity.id
_entity.type
_entity.pdbx_description
1 polymer ?
#
loop_
_entity_poly.entity_id
_entity_poly.type
_entity_poly.pdbx_seq_one_letter_code
_entity_poly.pdbx_strand_id
1 'polypeptide(L)'
;FWLDLGADGFRVDKALKLVKDDDEGRPANIRLRQDFRAFLEREYPHCAMVSEWGVPKESIAGGFHMDFMLHFGPPAYTSLFRGERPFFAKEGEGDITAFLDTFSAMLASTDGKGLICIPSGNHDMPRLARGRDMRDLKICFAFLLTMPGAPFLYYGDEIGMRYLAGIPSVEGGYFRTGSRSPMQWERRTGFGFTSSATSYIPFDKSADAPTVSEQRADADSLW
;
A
#
# COMPACT_ATOMS: atom_id res chain seq x y z
N PHE A 1 -6.49 -7.00 -23.90
CA PHE A 1 -5.50 -6.02 -24.36
C PHE A 1 -4.32 -5.91 -23.40
N TRP A 2 -4.49 -5.43 -22.15
CA TRP A 2 -3.35 -5.27 -21.22
C TRP A 2 -2.67 -6.60 -20.87
N LEU A 3 -3.44 -7.66 -20.68
CA LEU A 3 -2.92 -9.00 -20.43
C LEU A 3 -2.19 -9.54 -21.66
N ASP A 4 -2.67 -9.25 -22.88
CA ASP A 4 -1.99 -9.61 -24.12
C ASP A 4 -0.66 -8.86 -24.30
N LEU A 5 -0.52 -7.69 -23.67
CA LEU A 5 0.73 -6.93 -23.62
C LEU A 5 1.68 -7.38 -22.49
N GLY A 6 1.30 -8.38 -21.69
CA GLY A 6 2.14 -8.96 -20.66
C GLY A 6 1.88 -8.45 -19.25
N ALA A 7 0.73 -7.81 -18.98
CA ALA A 7 0.33 -7.53 -17.61
C ALA A 7 -0.08 -8.82 -16.89
N ASP A 8 0.35 -9.00 -15.65
CA ASP A 8 0.05 -10.21 -14.84
C ASP A 8 -1.23 -10.07 -14.00
N GLY A 9 -1.85 -8.90 -14.00
CA GLY A 9 -3.08 -8.68 -13.24
C GLY A 9 -3.47 -7.23 -13.08
N PHE A 10 -4.48 -6.99 -12.22
CA PHE A 10 -5.06 -5.68 -12.01
C PHE A 10 -5.28 -5.35 -10.53
N ARG A 11 -4.94 -4.14 -10.14
CA ARG A 11 -5.52 -3.50 -8.97
C ARG A 11 -6.77 -2.75 -9.41
N VAL A 12 -7.88 -3.05 -8.78
CA VAL A 12 -9.17 -2.43 -9.10
C VAL A 12 -9.54 -1.38 -8.07
N ASP A 13 -9.48 -0.13 -8.51
CA ASP A 13 -9.83 1.04 -7.70
C ASP A 13 -11.32 1.06 -7.37
N LYS A 14 -11.67 1.44 -6.13
CA LYS A 14 -13.06 1.54 -5.66
C LYS A 14 -13.95 0.38 -6.10
N ALA A 15 -13.43 -0.83 -6.02
CA ALA A 15 -14.04 -2.04 -6.56
C ALA A 15 -15.48 -2.28 -6.07
N LEU A 16 -15.81 -1.81 -4.85
CA LEU A 16 -17.13 -1.93 -4.22
C LEU A 16 -18.21 -0.99 -4.80
N LYS A 17 -17.86 -0.04 -5.68
CA LYS A 17 -18.77 1.05 -6.10
C LYS A 17 -19.07 1.06 -7.60
N LEU A 18 -18.82 -0.02 -8.32
CA LEU A 18 -19.07 -0.05 -9.76
C LEU A 18 -20.57 -0.08 -10.07
N VAL A 19 -21.33 -0.90 -9.36
CA VAL A 19 -22.80 -0.86 -9.41
C VAL A 19 -23.27 0.13 -8.36
N LYS A 20 -23.99 1.17 -8.80
CA LYS A 20 -24.59 2.18 -7.92
C LYS A 20 -25.88 1.63 -7.30
N ASP A 21 -26.21 2.15 -6.11
CA ASP A 21 -27.45 1.81 -5.39
C ASP A 21 -27.64 0.30 -5.19
N ASP A 22 -26.54 -0.43 -5.01
CA ASP A 22 -26.53 -1.86 -4.72
C ASP A 22 -26.98 -2.11 -3.27
N ASP A 23 -27.63 -3.23 -3.02
CA ASP A 23 -28.12 -3.64 -1.70
C ASP A 23 -26.97 -3.85 -0.70
N GLU A 24 -27.31 -3.96 0.59
CA GLU A 24 -26.37 -4.34 1.64
C GLU A 24 -25.68 -5.67 1.29
N GLY A 25 -24.37 -5.75 1.53
CA GLY A 25 -23.54 -6.89 1.10
C GLY A 25 -23.20 -6.90 -0.39
N ARG A 26 -23.64 -5.91 -1.15
CA ARG A 26 -23.28 -5.64 -2.54
C ARG A 26 -23.44 -6.78 -3.53
N PRO A 27 -24.59 -7.45 -3.56
CA PRO A 27 -24.79 -8.65 -4.39
C PRO A 27 -24.66 -8.40 -5.89
N ALA A 28 -25.03 -7.23 -6.41
CA ALA A 28 -24.88 -6.92 -7.82
C ALA A 28 -23.43 -6.67 -8.21
N ASN A 29 -22.65 -5.98 -7.36
CA ASN A 29 -21.20 -5.84 -7.55
C ASN A 29 -20.51 -7.21 -7.51
N ILE A 30 -20.85 -8.06 -6.54
CA ILE A 30 -20.30 -9.41 -6.41
C ILE A 30 -20.56 -10.20 -7.69
N ARG A 31 -21.80 -10.28 -8.18
CA ARG A 31 -22.12 -11.00 -9.43
C ARG A 31 -21.33 -10.49 -10.62
N LEU A 32 -21.27 -9.16 -10.82
CA LEU A 32 -20.49 -8.56 -11.91
C LEU A 32 -19.01 -8.91 -11.84
N ARG A 33 -18.44 -8.93 -10.64
CA ARG A 33 -17.01 -9.30 -10.44
C ARG A 33 -16.77 -10.79 -10.66
N GLN A 34 -17.72 -11.63 -10.28
CA GLN A 34 -17.67 -13.07 -10.57
C GLN A 34 -17.66 -13.34 -12.08
N ASP A 35 -18.42 -12.59 -12.87
CA ASP A 35 -18.38 -12.69 -14.33
C ASP A 35 -17.01 -12.31 -14.90
N PHE A 36 -16.40 -11.23 -14.37
CA PHE A 36 -15.03 -10.87 -14.73
C PHE A 36 -14.03 -11.96 -14.33
N ARG A 37 -14.17 -12.51 -13.12
CA ARG A 37 -13.31 -13.59 -12.67
C ARG A 37 -13.42 -14.82 -13.55
N ALA A 38 -14.63 -15.26 -13.90
CA ALA A 38 -14.86 -16.39 -14.78
C ALA A 38 -14.26 -16.18 -16.17
N PHE A 39 -14.33 -14.96 -16.72
CA PHE A 39 -13.66 -14.61 -17.95
C PHE A 39 -12.12 -14.72 -17.82
N LEU A 40 -11.54 -14.16 -16.75
CA LEU A 40 -10.09 -14.20 -16.54
C LEU A 40 -9.58 -15.63 -16.33
N GLU A 41 -10.27 -16.45 -15.56
CA GLU A 41 -9.89 -17.86 -15.37
C GLU A 41 -9.88 -18.66 -16.66
N ARG A 42 -10.81 -18.37 -17.56
CA ARG A 42 -10.89 -19.04 -18.86
C ARG A 42 -9.83 -18.59 -19.85
N GLU A 43 -9.60 -17.28 -19.97
CA GLU A 43 -8.75 -16.69 -21.00
C GLU A 43 -7.32 -16.38 -20.51
N TYR A 44 -7.17 -16.09 -19.20
CA TYR A 44 -5.92 -15.64 -18.59
C TYR A 44 -5.74 -16.25 -17.18
N PRO A 45 -5.56 -17.57 -17.05
CA PRO A 45 -5.60 -18.29 -15.77
C PRO A 45 -4.49 -17.90 -14.78
N HIS A 46 -3.47 -17.18 -15.23
CA HIS A 46 -2.39 -16.67 -14.37
C HIS A 46 -2.59 -15.22 -13.92
N CYS A 47 -3.72 -14.59 -14.31
CA CYS A 47 -4.02 -13.22 -13.93
C CYS A 47 -4.40 -13.12 -12.45
N ALA A 48 -3.76 -12.20 -11.72
CA ALA A 48 -4.12 -11.88 -10.34
C ALA A 48 -5.00 -10.62 -10.28
N MET A 49 -5.96 -10.58 -9.35
CA MET A 49 -6.76 -9.40 -9.06
C MET A 49 -6.68 -9.02 -7.59
N VAL A 50 -6.37 -7.77 -7.32
CA VAL A 50 -6.43 -7.16 -5.99
C VAL A 50 -7.44 -6.03 -5.98
N SER A 51 -8.29 -6.00 -4.97
CA SER A 51 -9.34 -4.99 -4.84
C SER A 51 -8.98 -3.88 -3.85
N GLU A 52 -9.43 -2.69 -4.14
CA GLU A 52 -9.63 -1.65 -3.14
C GLU A 52 -11.10 -1.68 -2.70
N TRP A 53 -11.43 -2.64 -1.83
CA TRP A 53 -12.78 -2.86 -1.31
C TRP A 53 -12.86 -2.61 0.20
N GLY A 54 -11.94 -3.21 0.96
CA GLY A 54 -11.85 -3.06 2.43
C GLY A 54 -12.82 -3.95 3.21
N VAL A 55 -13.54 -4.85 2.53
CA VAL A 55 -14.39 -5.88 3.13
C VAL A 55 -14.04 -7.22 2.49
N PRO A 56 -13.02 -7.93 2.98
CA PRO A 56 -12.49 -9.14 2.35
C PRO A 56 -13.55 -10.20 2.08
N LYS A 57 -14.52 -10.37 2.98
CA LYS A 57 -15.64 -11.31 2.78
C LYS A 57 -16.37 -11.07 1.45
N GLU A 58 -16.73 -9.83 1.15
CA GLU A 58 -17.46 -9.47 -0.06
C GLU A 58 -16.55 -9.51 -1.29
N SER A 59 -15.34 -8.97 -1.16
CA SER A 59 -14.35 -8.91 -2.23
C SER A 59 -13.96 -10.31 -2.72
N ILE A 60 -13.60 -11.21 -1.80
CA ILE A 60 -13.22 -12.58 -2.14
C ILE A 60 -14.44 -13.37 -2.70
N ALA A 61 -15.63 -13.17 -2.15
CA ALA A 61 -16.85 -13.71 -2.74
C ALA A 61 -17.11 -13.20 -4.16
N GLY A 62 -16.68 -11.95 -4.47
CA GLY A 62 -16.67 -11.37 -5.81
C GLY A 62 -15.59 -11.93 -6.74
N GLY A 63 -14.73 -12.84 -6.25
CA GLY A 63 -13.71 -13.48 -7.08
C GLY A 63 -12.36 -12.76 -7.11
N PHE A 64 -12.14 -11.76 -6.26
CA PHE A 64 -10.80 -11.21 -6.08
C PHE A 64 -9.88 -12.22 -5.38
N HIS A 65 -8.61 -12.19 -5.72
CA HIS A 65 -7.60 -13.00 -5.05
C HIS A 65 -7.14 -12.38 -3.74
N MET A 66 -7.22 -11.04 -3.65
CA MET A 66 -6.70 -10.26 -2.54
C MET A 66 -7.55 -9.00 -2.32
N ASP A 67 -7.61 -8.53 -1.07
CA ASP A 67 -8.21 -7.25 -0.71
C ASP A 67 -7.32 -6.46 0.24
N PHE A 68 -7.28 -5.14 0.10
CA PHE A 68 -6.49 -4.28 0.95
C PHE A 68 -7.15 -3.99 2.31
N MET A 69 -6.35 -4.02 3.36
CA MET A 69 -6.67 -3.24 4.55
C MET A 69 -6.55 -1.75 4.21
N LEU A 70 -7.66 -1.03 4.27
CA LEU A 70 -7.72 0.36 3.85
C LEU A 70 -7.28 1.31 4.96
N HIS A 71 -6.75 2.46 4.57
CA HIS A 71 -6.29 3.53 5.47
C HIS A 71 -7.43 4.45 5.95
N PHE A 72 -8.64 4.23 5.50
CA PHE A 72 -9.86 4.92 5.91
C PHE A 72 -10.84 3.94 6.57
N GLY A 73 -11.82 4.45 7.29
CA GLY A 73 -12.68 3.67 8.16
C GLY A 73 -12.16 3.61 9.60
N PRO A 74 -12.50 2.59 10.38
CA PRO A 74 -11.99 2.43 11.73
C PRO A 74 -10.45 2.38 11.74
N PRO A 75 -9.78 3.00 12.73
CA PRO A 75 -8.32 3.20 12.70
C PRO A 75 -7.50 1.93 13.04
N ALA A 76 -7.98 0.75 12.68
CA ALA A 76 -7.31 -0.51 12.99
C ALA A 76 -5.94 -0.63 12.30
N TYR A 77 -5.89 -0.53 10.97
CA TYR A 77 -4.62 -0.59 10.22
C TYR A 77 -3.75 0.64 10.47
N THR A 78 -4.34 1.83 10.48
CA THR A 78 -3.59 3.07 10.66
C THR A 78 -2.98 3.19 12.05
N SER A 79 -3.55 2.55 13.07
CA SER A 79 -3.00 2.53 14.42
C SER A 79 -1.64 1.84 14.53
N LEU A 80 -1.27 0.99 13.58
CA LEU A 80 0.06 0.37 13.54
C LEU A 80 1.17 1.40 13.29
N PHE A 81 0.98 2.26 12.29
CA PHE A 81 2.06 3.08 11.74
C PHE A 81 1.78 4.58 11.72
N ARG A 82 0.53 4.98 11.96
CA ARG A 82 0.07 6.37 11.76
C ARG A 82 -0.87 6.80 12.88
N GLY A 83 -1.18 8.11 12.93
CA GLY A 83 -1.95 8.69 14.02
C GLY A 83 -1.06 9.35 15.06
N GLU A 84 -1.64 9.73 16.18
CA GLU A 84 -0.92 10.43 17.27
C GLU A 84 -0.04 9.47 18.08
N ARG A 85 -0.50 8.24 18.28
CA ARG A 85 0.20 7.19 19.06
C ARG A 85 0.19 5.87 18.30
N PRO A 86 0.98 5.74 17.21
CA PRO A 86 1.05 4.48 16.50
C PRO A 86 1.77 3.41 17.32
N PHE A 87 1.37 2.16 17.16
CA PHE A 87 1.98 1.05 17.89
C PHE A 87 3.48 0.93 17.60
N PHE A 88 3.87 1.04 16.33
CA PHE A 88 5.28 1.06 15.92
C PHE A 88 5.84 2.50 15.93
N ALA A 89 5.76 3.16 17.09
CA ALA A 89 6.42 4.43 17.35
C ALA A 89 7.59 4.22 18.30
N LYS A 90 8.55 5.15 18.25
CA LYS A 90 9.74 5.11 19.12
C LYS A 90 9.39 5.11 20.59
N GLU A 91 8.34 5.82 20.97
CA GLU A 91 7.83 5.93 22.35
C GLU A 91 7.00 4.70 22.77
N GLY A 92 6.52 3.89 21.82
CA GLY A 92 5.84 2.62 22.08
C GLY A 92 4.55 2.71 22.91
N GLU A 93 3.81 3.81 22.80
CA GLU A 93 2.59 4.04 23.60
C GLU A 93 1.30 3.58 22.90
N GLY A 94 1.39 3.06 21.67
CA GLY A 94 0.23 2.62 20.90
C GLY A 94 -0.30 1.26 21.32
N ASP A 95 -1.56 0.96 20.96
CA ASP A 95 -2.23 -0.30 21.22
C ASP A 95 -2.44 -1.07 19.92
N ILE A 96 -1.99 -2.33 19.86
CA ILE A 96 -2.16 -3.21 18.72
C ILE A 96 -3.50 -3.96 18.70
N THR A 97 -4.26 -3.95 19.80
CA THR A 97 -5.46 -4.77 19.98
C THR A 97 -6.49 -4.53 18.88
N ALA A 98 -6.79 -3.27 18.57
CA ALA A 98 -7.77 -2.93 17.53
C ALA A 98 -7.36 -3.46 16.13
N PHE A 99 -6.06 -3.48 15.83
CA PHE A 99 -5.57 -4.09 14.61
C PHE A 99 -5.74 -5.61 14.63
N LEU A 100 -5.32 -6.28 15.71
CA LEU A 100 -5.38 -7.74 15.82
C LEU A 100 -6.82 -8.26 15.73
N ASP A 101 -7.76 -7.60 16.42
CA ASP A 101 -9.18 -7.97 16.37
C ASP A 101 -9.74 -7.83 14.95
N THR A 102 -9.49 -6.68 14.31
CA THR A 102 -9.96 -6.42 12.94
C THR A 102 -9.32 -7.38 11.94
N PHE A 103 -8.00 -7.55 12.02
CA PHE A 103 -7.27 -8.42 11.10
C PHE A 103 -7.70 -9.89 11.24
N SER A 104 -7.83 -10.37 12.47
CA SER A 104 -8.27 -11.75 12.74
C SER A 104 -9.68 -12.01 12.19
N ALA A 105 -10.61 -11.07 12.40
CA ALA A 105 -11.95 -11.16 11.85
C ALA A 105 -11.96 -11.14 10.31
N MET A 106 -11.17 -10.25 9.70
CA MET A 106 -11.01 -10.19 8.25
C MET A 106 -10.42 -11.51 7.71
N LEU A 107 -9.35 -12.02 8.32
CA LEU A 107 -8.70 -13.26 7.90
C LEU A 107 -9.66 -14.44 7.99
N ALA A 108 -10.39 -14.59 9.09
CA ALA A 108 -11.41 -15.62 9.24
C ALA A 108 -12.50 -15.50 8.17
N SER A 109 -12.89 -14.29 7.79
CA SER A 109 -13.95 -14.03 6.80
C SER A 109 -13.58 -14.44 5.38
N THR A 110 -12.30 -14.62 5.06
CA THR A 110 -11.84 -15.07 3.73
C THR A 110 -12.07 -16.58 3.51
N ASP A 111 -12.28 -17.35 4.57
CA ASP A 111 -12.44 -18.83 4.52
C ASP A 111 -11.27 -19.50 3.78
N GLY A 112 -10.08 -18.93 3.85
CA GLY A 112 -8.88 -19.40 3.16
C GLY A 112 -8.89 -19.24 1.63
N LYS A 113 -9.90 -18.55 1.07
CA LYS A 113 -10.08 -18.42 -0.40
C LYS A 113 -9.38 -17.21 -0.99
N GLY A 114 -8.80 -16.34 -0.17
CA GLY A 114 -8.10 -15.15 -0.62
C GLY A 114 -7.19 -14.57 0.45
N LEU A 115 -6.41 -13.57 0.07
CA LEU A 115 -5.41 -12.95 0.93
C LEU A 115 -5.81 -11.53 1.33
N ILE A 116 -5.37 -11.12 2.52
CA ILE A 116 -5.45 -9.74 2.98
C ILE A 116 -4.13 -9.06 2.66
N CYS A 117 -4.18 -7.91 1.98
CA CYS A 117 -3.01 -7.10 1.71
C CYS A 117 -2.78 -6.10 2.84
N ILE A 118 -1.59 -6.15 3.44
CA ILE A 118 -1.15 -5.20 4.46
C ILE A 118 -0.11 -4.28 3.83
N PRO A 119 -0.46 -3.01 3.48
CA PRO A 119 0.49 -2.11 2.83
C PRO A 119 1.41 -1.42 3.85
N SER A 120 2.67 -1.19 3.48
CA SER A 120 3.57 -0.30 4.22
C SER A 120 3.07 1.15 4.17
N GLY A 121 2.53 1.51 3.03
CA GLY A 121 1.97 2.82 2.73
C GLY A 121 1.23 2.83 1.41
N ASN A 122 0.77 4.01 1.01
CA ASN A 122 0.22 4.28 -0.32
C ASN A 122 0.32 5.77 -0.66
N HIS A 123 -0.16 6.13 -1.84
CA HIS A 123 -0.13 7.49 -2.37
C HIS A 123 -1.08 8.48 -1.66
N ASP A 124 -1.89 8.02 -0.72
CA ASP A 124 -2.93 8.81 -0.02
C ASP A 124 -2.64 9.04 1.47
N MET A 125 -1.51 8.52 1.97
CA MET A 125 -1.12 8.70 3.36
C MET A 125 0.36 9.07 3.51
N PRO A 126 0.79 9.65 4.64
CA PRO A 126 2.20 9.90 4.88
C PRO A 126 3.03 8.62 4.82
N ARG A 127 4.27 8.74 4.34
CA ARG A 127 5.21 7.62 4.23
C ARG A 127 5.51 6.96 5.58
N LEU A 128 5.87 5.68 5.53
CA LEU A 128 6.19 4.89 6.72
C LEU A 128 7.33 5.49 7.54
N ALA A 129 8.33 6.09 6.90
CA ALA A 129 9.49 6.70 7.56
C ALA A 129 9.17 7.97 8.39
N ARG A 130 7.94 8.51 8.32
CA ARG A 130 7.59 9.70 9.09
C ARG A 130 7.67 9.43 10.59
N GLY A 131 8.57 10.11 11.30
CA GLY A 131 8.77 9.97 12.74
C GLY A 131 9.48 8.66 13.14
N ARG A 132 10.16 7.99 12.22
CA ARG A 132 10.89 6.74 12.45
C ARG A 132 12.32 6.84 11.98
N ASP A 133 13.22 6.24 12.72
CA ASP A 133 14.58 5.97 12.30
C ASP A 133 14.70 4.62 11.58
N MET A 134 15.90 4.27 11.16
CA MET A 134 16.16 3.02 10.44
C MET A 134 15.85 1.76 11.27
N ARG A 135 16.03 1.80 12.59
CA ARG A 135 15.76 0.66 13.47
C ARG A 135 14.25 0.44 13.61
N ASP A 136 13.49 1.53 13.74
CA ASP A 136 12.03 1.48 13.78
C ASP A 136 11.47 0.88 12.47
N LEU A 137 12.04 1.29 11.33
CA LEU A 137 11.63 0.78 10.02
C LEU A 137 11.91 -0.72 9.88
N LYS A 138 13.06 -1.21 10.34
CA LYS A 138 13.37 -2.65 10.34
C LYS A 138 12.32 -3.46 11.11
N ILE A 139 11.86 -2.97 12.25
CA ILE A 139 10.80 -3.63 13.03
C ILE A 139 9.47 -3.59 12.28
N CYS A 140 9.10 -2.46 11.67
CA CYS A 140 7.90 -2.36 10.84
C CYS A 140 7.91 -3.37 9.69
N PHE A 141 9.02 -3.49 8.98
CA PHE A 141 9.15 -4.45 7.87
C PHE A 141 9.20 -5.90 8.36
N ALA A 142 9.87 -6.19 9.48
CA ALA A 142 9.84 -7.52 10.08
C ALA A 142 8.40 -7.93 10.37
N PHE A 143 7.59 -7.05 10.95
CA PHE A 143 6.16 -7.30 11.17
C PHE A 143 5.40 -7.52 9.85
N LEU A 144 5.50 -6.59 8.90
CA LEU A 144 4.78 -6.66 7.62
C LEU A 144 5.09 -7.95 6.84
N LEU A 145 6.35 -8.37 6.82
CA LEU A 145 6.81 -9.53 6.05
C LEU A 145 6.54 -10.87 6.74
N THR A 146 6.19 -10.86 8.02
CA THR A 146 5.90 -12.10 8.79
C THR A 146 4.42 -12.29 9.10
N MET A 147 3.59 -11.27 8.87
CA MET A 147 2.14 -11.39 9.03
C MET A 147 1.53 -12.30 7.96
N PRO A 148 0.49 -13.08 8.30
CA PRO A 148 -0.28 -13.82 7.31
C PRO A 148 -0.89 -12.86 6.27
N GLY A 149 -0.88 -13.23 4.98
CA GLY A 149 -1.45 -12.42 3.91
C GLY A 149 -0.41 -12.02 2.86
N ALA A 150 -0.67 -10.93 2.15
CA ALA A 150 0.21 -10.40 1.12
C ALA A 150 0.77 -9.03 1.55
N PRO A 151 2.08 -8.90 1.84
CA PRO A 151 2.68 -7.61 2.09
C PRO A 151 2.73 -6.78 0.81
N PHE A 152 2.29 -5.52 0.86
CA PHE A 152 2.38 -4.57 -0.22
C PHE A 152 3.31 -3.43 0.19
N LEU A 153 4.45 -3.33 -0.46
CA LEU A 153 5.42 -2.28 -0.18
C LEU A 153 5.18 -1.09 -1.10
N TYR A 154 4.92 0.07 -0.51
CA TYR A 154 4.82 1.29 -1.28
C TYR A 154 6.22 1.75 -1.68
N TYR A 155 6.42 2.02 -2.97
CA TYR A 155 7.75 2.35 -3.51
C TYR A 155 8.48 3.42 -2.68
N GLY A 156 9.73 3.18 -2.40
CA GLY A 156 10.59 4.05 -1.60
C GLY A 156 10.47 3.86 -0.08
N ASP A 157 9.42 3.18 0.42
CA ASP A 157 9.36 2.84 1.84
C ASP A 157 10.48 1.85 2.19
N GLU A 158 10.85 0.95 1.25
CA GLU A 158 11.93 -0.04 1.37
C GLU A 158 13.34 0.57 1.53
N ILE A 159 13.50 1.84 1.21
CA ILE A 159 14.73 2.60 1.46
C ILE A 159 14.52 3.73 2.49
N GLY A 160 13.37 3.78 3.12
CA GLY A 160 13.05 4.81 4.11
C GLY A 160 12.85 6.20 3.52
N MET A 161 12.34 6.33 2.29
CA MET A 161 12.03 7.65 1.70
C MET A 161 11.10 8.45 2.60
N ARG A 162 11.43 9.74 2.73
CA ARG A 162 10.73 10.64 3.65
C ARG A 162 9.50 11.28 3.02
N TYR A 163 8.51 11.56 3.86
CA TYR A 163 7.39 12.40 3.50
C TYR A 163 7.83 13.87 3.40
N LEU A 164 7.56 14.52 2.26
CA LEU A 164 7.92 15.91 2.03
C LEU A 164 6.78 16.83 2.46
N ALA A 165 6.93 17.43 3.64
CA ALA A 165 5.96 18.39 4.15
C ALA A 165 6.10 19.76 3.45
N GLY A 166 4.98 20.50 3.36
CA GLY A 166 4.99 21.90 2.90
C GLY A 166 5.22 22.11 1.40
N ILE A 167 5.24 21.04 0.59
CA ILE A 167 5.30 21.20 -0.86
C ILE A 167 3.95 21.60 -1.45
N PRO A 168 3.92 22.34 -2.57
CA PRO A 168 2.68 22.72 -3.23
C PRO A 168 1.81 21.49 -3.56
N SER A 169 0.49 21.65 -3.39
CA SER A 169 -0.46 20.61 -3.83
C SER A 169 -0.42 20.47 -5.35
N VAL A 170 -0.30 19.22 -5.82
CA VAL A 170 -0.35 18.89 -7.23
C VAL A 170 -1.58 18.02 -7.49
N GLU A 171 -2.35 18.36 -8.51
CA GLU A 171 -3.58 17.64 -8.92
C GLU A 171 -4.54 17.31 -7.75
N GLY A 172 -4.75 18.28 -6.87
CA GLY A 172 -5.62 18.09 -5.71
C GLY A 172 -5.09 17.08 -4.69
N GLY A 173 -3.79 16.81 -4.71
CA GLY A 173 -3.13 15.89 -3.77
C GLY A 173 -3.11 16.41 -2.33
N TYR A 174 -3.15 17.72 -2.14
CA TYR A 174 -3.04 18.37 -0.82
C TYR A 174 -1.87 17.78 0.00
N PHE A 175 -2.10 17.39 1.24
CA PHE A 175 -1.08 16.73 2.08
C PHE A 175 -0.55 15.41 1.48
N ARG A 176 -1.31 14.74 0.63
CA ARG A 176 -0.91 13.48 -0.01
C ARG A 176 0.24 13.66 -1.00
N THR A 177 0.40 14.86 -1.57
CA THR A 177 1.45 15.16 -2.54
C THR A 177 2.84 14.83 -1.99
N GLY A 178 3.09 15.06 -0.70
CA GLY A 178 4.37 14.78 -0.05
C GLY A 178 4.78 13.30 0.00
N SER A 179 3.85 12.39 -0.23
CA SER A 179 4.12 10.95 -0.31
C SER A 179 4.44 10.46 -1.73
N ARG A 180 4.28 11.33 -2.74
CA ARG A 180 4.36 10.98 -4.16
C ARG A 180 5.63 11.46 -4.84
N SER A 181 6.65 11.83 -4.05
CA SER A 181 7.98 12.20 -4.59
C SER A 181 8.57 11.06 -5.42
N PRO A 182 9.30 11.39 -6.51
CA PRO A 182 9.89 10.37 -7.37
C PRO A 182 10.88 9.47 -6.62
N MET A 183 11.03 8.22 -7.09
CA MET A 183 11.99 7.26 -6.52
C MET A 183 13.42 7.79 -6.59
N GLN A 184 14.19 7.55 -5.55
CA GLN A 184 15.58 8.00 -5.39
C GLN A 184 16.54 6.83 -5.63
N TRP A 185 16.97 6.66 -6.89
CA TRP A 185 17.81 5.53 -7.29
C TRP A 185 19.28 5.71 -6.91
N GLU A 186 19.83 6.88 -7.17
CA GLU A 186 21.25 7.17 -6.97
C GLU A 186 21.48 8.67 -6.74
N ARG A 187 22.60 9.01 -6.09
CA ARG A 187 22.93 10.40 -5.74
C ARG A 187 23.55 11.14 -6.93
N ARG A 188 22.68 11.58 -7.81
CA ARG A 188 23.02 12.44 -8.97
C ARG A 188 21.86 13.37 -9.31
N THR A 189 22.03 14.23 -10.30
CA THR A 189 20.95 15.08 -10.81
C THR A 189 19.71 14.24 -11.14
N GLY A 190 18.55 14.67 -10.62
CA GLY A 190 17.29 13.97 -10.80
C GLY A 190 17.20 12.59 -10.12
N PHE A 191 18.11 12.29 -9.20
CA PHE A 191 18.19 11.03 -8.43
C PHE A 191 18.13 9.75 -9.29
N GLY A 192 18.59 9.81 -10.55
CA GLY A 192 18.49 8.68 -11.47
C GLY A 192 17.06 8.41 -11.99
N PHE A 193 16.06 9.11 -11.50
CA PHE A 193 14.69 9.06 -11.99
C PHE A 193 14.54 9.83 -13.32
N THR A 194 15.23 10.96 -13.45
CA THR A 194 15.25 11.80 -14.66
C THR A 194 16.62 12.42 -14.85
N SER A 195 16.92 12.85 -16.06
CA SER A 195 18.10 13.68 -16.36
C SER A 195 17.90 15.16 -16.00
N SER A 196 16.67 15.59 -15.72
CA SER A 196 16.36 16.97 -15.31
C SER A 196 16.69 17.21 -13.84
N ALA A 197 17.11 18.43 -13.51
CA ALA A 197 17.29 18.88 -12.12
C ALA A 197 15.94 19.12 -11.40
N THR A 198 14.83 19.15 -12.14
CA THR A 198 13.49 19.35 -11.61
C THR A 198 12.58 18.21 -12.04
N SER A 199 11.60 17.91 -11.20
CA SER A 199 10.56 16.91 -11.44
C SER A 199 9.18 17.51 -11.16
N TYR A 200 8.15 16.84 -11.63
CA TYR A 200 6.76 17.28 -11.45
C TYR A 200 6.37 17.40 -9.96
N ILE A 201 6.74 16.41 -9.15
CA ILE A 201 6.72 16.50 -7.69
C ILE A 201 8.19 16.58 -7.22
N PRO A 202 8.54 17.49 -6.30
CA PRO A 202 9.92 17.67 -5.89
C PRO A 202 10.58 16.42 -5.32
N PHE A 203 11.90 16.32 -5.50
CA PHE A 203 12.75 15.37 -4.78
C PHE A 203 13.00 15.83 -3.34
N ASP A 204 13.38 14.90 -2.47
CA ASP A 204 13.98 15.22 -1.19
C ASP A 204 15.37 15.84 -1.41
N LYS A 205 15.52 17.13 -1.06
CA LYS A 205 16.76 17.88 -1.25
C LYS A 205 17.73 17.80 -0.06
N SER A 206 17.41 16.99 0.94
CA SER A 206 18.28 16.84 2.12
C SER A 206 19.57 16.14 1.73
N ALA A 207 20.66 16.52 2.38
CA ALA A 207 21.98 15.93 2.11
C ALA A 207 22.03 14.42 2.40
N ASP A 208 21.19 13.96 3.33
CA ASP A 208 21.05 12.57 3.77
C ASP A 208 19.79 11.88 3.19
N ALA A 209 19.23 12.40 2.08
CA ALA A 209 18.13 11.75 1.40
C ALA A 209 18.51 10.31 0.99
N PRO A 210 17.74 9.27 1.34
CA PRO A 210 18.14 7.90 1.06
C PRO A 210 18.10 7.60 -0.43
N THR A 211 19.02 6.75 -0.91
CA THR A 211 19.03 6.26 -2.29
C THR A 211 19.21 4.75 -2.34
N VAL A 212 18.68 4.11 -3.38
CA VAL A 212 18.85 2.66 -3.59
C VAL A 212 20.32 2.27 -3.66
N SER A 213 21.13 3.03 -4.42
CA SER A 213 22.55 2.70 -4.62
C SER A 213 23.36 2.73 -3.32
N GLU A 214 23.09 3.70 -2.44
CA GLU A 214 23.76 3.81 -1.14
C GLU A 214 23.29 2.69 -0.19
N GLN A 215 22.00 2.43 -0.13
CA GLN A 215 21.44 1.37 0.72
C GLN A 215 21.95 -0.03 0.32
N ARG A 216 22.04 -0.31 -0.97
CA ARG A 216 22.60 -1.59 -1.45
C ARG A 216 24.07 -1.79 -1.13
N ALA A 217 24.82 -0.72 -0.91
CA ALA A 217 26.23 -0.77 -0.54
C ALA A 217 26.47 -0.84 0.97
N ASP A 218 25.42 -0.67 1.78
CA ASP A 218 25.48 -0.65 3.25
C ASP A 218 24.76 -1.86 3.83
N ALA A 219 25.51 -2.78 4.43
CA ALA A 219 24.98 -4.00 5.06
C ALA A 219 24.07 -3.72 6.26
N ASP A 220 24.17 -2.53 6.88
CA ASP A 220 23.34 -2.11 8.00
C ASP A 220 22.10 -1.33 7.58
N SER A 221 21.88 -1.15 6.27
CA SER A 221 20.75 -0.44 5.71
C SER A 221 19.41 -1.17 5.91
N LEU A 222 18.33 -0.58 5.38
CA LEU A 222 17.00 -1.18 5.37
C LEU A 222 16.84 -2.19 4.21
N TRP A 223 17.57 -1.96 3.12
CA TRP A 223 17.53 -2.77 1.90
C TRP A 223 17.91 -4.23 2.11
#